data_b4dbdad78edba56bc3956f85ecde9f79
#
_entry.id   b4dbdad78edba56bc3956f85ecde9f79
#
_cell.length_a   1.000
_cell.length_b   1.000
_cell.length_c   1.000
_cell.angle_alpha   90.00
_cell.angle_beta   90.00
_cell.angle_gamma   90.00
#
_symmetry.space_group_name_H-M   'P 1'
#
loop_
_entity.id
_entity.type
_entity.pdbx_description
1 polymer ?
#
loop_
_entity_poly.entity_id
_entity_poly.type
_entity_poly.pdbx_seq_one_letter_code
_entity_poly.pdbx_strand_id
1 'polypeptide(L)'
;MKGNINHSLVYWCYNVAGDKWDLEKMCHVAKDLGCTSIEILEPEAFPTLKKHGLTCALAANGMPGAPFMRGFNNPAYQAEVIERTTKTIDACAEHGMPAVIAFTGYKWRDADDPNSGEISLEEGADNCVKGLKAIAAHAEKKGVTICLEHLNTRDGSHPMKGHPGYQGDDIDYVANICRRVGSPRVKLLFDIYHVQVMNGDVIRRLEECKDVIGHIHTAGNPGRAELDDNQEINFPPIMRKIVQLGYKGWVGHEFIPTRDALTGLKQAVSLCDV
;
A
#
# COMPACT_ATOMS: atom_id res chain seq x y z
N MET A 1 -17.31 7.94 -14.74
CA MET A 1 -17.02 7.91 -13.29
C MET A 1 -17.71 9.07 -12.61
N LYS A 2 -18.13 8.90 -11.35
CA LYS A 2 -18.80 9.94 -10.55
C LYS A 2 -17.84 11.01 -10.04
N GLY A 3 -16.54 10.69 -9.98
CA GLY A 3 -15.49 11.64 -9.62
C GLY A 3 -15.28 11.88 -8.12
N ASN A 4 -15.91 11.05 -7.26
CA ASN A 4 -15.71 11.14 -5.82
C ASN A 4 -14.51 10.33 -5.33
N ILE A 5 -14.08 9.33 -6.10
CA ILE A 5 -12.93 8.47 -5.83
C ILE A 5 -11.89 8.66 -6.96
N ASN A 6 -10.63 8.89 -6.59
CA ASN A 6 -9.51 8.84 -7.52
C ASN A 6 -9.01 7.39 -7.58
N HIS A 7 -9.22 6.72 -8.71
CA HIS A 7 -8.81 5.32 -8.87
C HIS A 7 -7.36 5.22 -9.33
N SER A 8 -6.64 4.23 -8.76
CA SER A 8 -5.29 3.84 -9.14
C SER A 8 -5.20 2.33 -9.40
N LEU A 9 -4.26 1.91 -10.23
CA LEU A 9 -4.02 0.51 -10.55
C LEU A 9 -2.65 0.09 -10.04
N VAL A 10 -2.58 -1.03 -9.31
CA VAL A 10 -1.32 -1.55 -8.78
C VAL A 10 -0.64 -2.43 -9.82
N TYR A 11 0.53 -1.99 -10.30
CA TYR A 11 1.20 -2.56 -11.48
C TYR A 11 1.60 -4.02 -11.32
N TRP A 12 2.19 -4.39 -10.17
CA TRP A 12 2.71 -5.75 -9.98
C TRP A 12 1.64 -6.83 -10.14
N CYS A 13 0.38 -6.54 -9.80
CA CYS A 13 -0.74 -7.48 -9.93
C CYS A 13 -0.93 -7.96 -11.37
N TYR A 14 -0.65 -7.11 -12.35
CA TYR A 14 -0.91 -7.35 -13.78
C TYR A 14 0.36 -7.61 -14.58
N ASN A 15 1.53 -7.39 -13.98
CA ASN A 15 2.82 -7.66 -14.60
C ASN A 15 3.35 -9.08 -14.29
N VAL A 16 3.05 -9.61 -13.10
CA VAL A 16 3.54 -10.92 -12.65
C VAL A 16 2.51 -12.04 -12.81
N ALA A 17 1.22 -11.71 -12.93
CA ALA A 17 0.12 -12.65 -13.04
C ALA A 17 -0.66 -12.44 -14.36
N GLY A 18 -1.42 -13.44 -14.77
CA GLY A 18 -2.25 -13.40 -15.97
C GLY A 18 -1.43 -13.14 -17.24
N ASP A 19 -1.89 -12.21 -18.07
CA ASP A 19 -1.30 -11.87 -19.37
C ASP A 19 0.03 -11.12 -19.28
N LYS A 20 0.50 -10.80 -18.08
CA LYS A 20 1.76 -10.07 -17.82
C LYS A 20 1.85 -8.77 -18.62
N TRP A 21 0.96 -7.85 -18.35
CA TRP A 21 0.92 -6.56 -19.04
C TRP A 21 2.19 -5.76 -18.79
N ASP A 22 2.72 -5.16 -19.85
CA ASP A 22 3.77 -4.15 -19.73
C ASP A 22 3.18 -2.80 -19.27
N LEU A 23 4.07 -1.86 -18.94
CA LEU A 23 3.66 -0.56 -18.42
C LEU A 23 2.89 0.29 -19.44
N GLU A 24 3.25 0.21 -20.73
CA GLU A 24 2.55 0.95 -21.80
C GLU A 24 1.10 0.46 -21.93
N LYS A 25 0.87 -0.86 -21.96
CA LYS A 25 -0.49 -1.44 -21.94
C LYS A 25 -1.27 -1.00 -20.70
N MET A 26 -0.62 -1.05 -19.52
CA MET A 26 -1.25 -0.63 -18.28
C MET A 26 -1.66 0.85 -18.28
N CYS A 27 -0.83 1.73 -18.87
CA CYS A 27 -1.15 3.14 -19.04
C CYS A 27 -2.39 3.35 -19.92
N HIS A 28 -2.51 2.63 -21.03
CA HIS A 28 -3.71 2.69 -21.88
C HIS A 28 -4.95 2.22 -21.13
N VAL A 29 -4.86 1.06 -20.45
CA VAL A 29 -5.98 0.53 -19.66
C VAL A 29 -6.40 1.50 -18.55
N ALA A 30 -5.45 2.08 -17.81
CA ALA A 30 -5.75 3.07 -16.78
C ALA A 30 -6.54 4.25 -17.33
N LYS A 31 -6.12 4.80 -18.46
CA LYS A 31 -6.81 5.93 -19.13
C LYS A 31 -8.20 5.53 -19.61
N ASP A 32 -8.36 4.39 -20.24
CA ASP A 32 -9.64 3.90 -20.76
C ASP A 32 -10.65 3.67 -19.63
N LEU A 33 -10.18 3.28 -18.44
CA LEU A 33 -10.99 3.14 -17.24
C LEU A 33 -11.21 4.48 -16.49
N GLY A 34 -10.54 5.57 -16.92
CA GLY A 34 -10.57 6.86 -16.26
C GLY A 34 -9.79 6.91 -14.95
N CYS A 35 -8.90 5.94 -14.70
CA CYS A 35 -7.96 5.99 -13.59
C CYS A 35 -6.88 7.05 -13.85
N THR A 36 -6.39 7.69 -12.78
CA THR A 36 -5.43 8.79 -12.89
C THR A 36 -4.03 8.38 -12.42
N SER A 37 -3.86 7.14 -11.96
CA SER A 37 -2.62 6.64 -11.38
C SER A 37 -2.38 5.17 -11.68
N ILE A 38 -1.10 4.81 -11.78
CA ILE A 38 -0.57 3.45 -11.65
C ILE A 38 0.50 3.50 -10.57
N GLU A 39 0.53 2.53 -9.66
CA GLU A 39 1.34 2.60 -8.46
C GLU A 39 2.15 1.33 -8.17
N ILE A 40 2.97 1.41 -7.09
CA ILE A 40 3.99 0.42 -6.71
C ILE A 40 4.98 0.23 -7.86
N LEU A 41 5.50 1.37 -8.34
CA LEU A 41 6.49 1.47 -9.40
C LEU A 41 7.78 2.11 -8.87
N GLU A 42 8.90 1.67 -9.42
CA GLU A 42 10.20 2.30 -9.20
C GLU A 42 10.30 3.62 -9.98
N PRO A 43 11.18 4.56 -9.55
CA PRO A 43 11.30 5.89 -10.16
C PRO A 43 11.57 5.91 -11.68
N GLU A 44 12.22 4.87 -12.20
CA GLU A 44 12.50 4.72 -13.63
C GLU A 44 11.23 4.70 -14.50
N ALA A 45 10.09 4.33 -13.91
CA ALA A 45 8.80 4.30 -14.58
C ALA A 45 8.09 5.68 -14.67
N PHE A 46 8.48 6.65 -13.83
CA PHE A 46 7.79 7.93 -13.71
C PHE A 46 7.72 8.74 -15.02
N PRO A 47 8.78 8.80 -15.86
CA PRO A 47 8.70 9.47 -17.15
C PRO A 47 7.63 8.87 -18.08
N THR A 48 7.46 7.53 -18.08
CA THR A 48 6.43 6.86 -18.86
C THR A 48 5.03 7.25 -18.39
N LEU A 49 4.78 7.26 -17.07
CA LEU A 49 3.50 7.71 -16.53
C LEU A 49 3.18 9.16 -16.95
N LYS A 50 4.15 10.06 -16.81
CA LYS A 50 3.99 11.47 -17.21
C LYS A 50 3.66 11.63 -18.68
N LYS A 51 4.30 10.87 -19.57
CA LYS A 51 3.99 10.85 -21.02
C LYS A 51 2.52 10.54 -21.28
N HIS A 52 1.90 9.68 -20.45
CA HIS A 52 0.48 9.33 -20.54
C HIS A 52 -0.45 10.23 -19.73
N GLY A 53 0.07 11.25 -19.03
CA GLY A 53 -0.71 12.11 -18.15
C GLY A 53 -1.20 11.40 -16.88
N LEU A 54 -0.46 10.38 -16.43
CA LEU A 54 -0.72 9.61 -15.20
C LEU A 54 0.28 9.99 -14.10
N THR A 55 -0.10 9.75 -12.86
CA THR A 55 0.80 9.83 -11.70
C THR A 55 1.16 8.44 -11.18
N CYS A 56 2.15 8.35 -10.29
CA CYS A 56 2.37 7.23 -9.40
C CYS A 56 1.89 7.64 -8.00
N ALA A 57 0.66 7.25 -7.63
CA ALA A 57 0.07 7.66 -6.37
C ALA A 57 0.85 7.15 -5.15
N LEU A 58 1.51 6.01 -5.29
CA LEU A 58 2.34 5.38 -4.28
C LEU A 58 3.52 4.69 -4.96
N ALA A 59 4.73 5.18 -4.74
CA ALA A 59 5.95 4.60 -5.29
C ALA A 59 6.44 3.41 -4.46
N ALA A 60 7.17 2.47 -5.07
CA ALA A 60 7.92 1.45 -4.36
C ALA A 60 9.04 2.09 -3.51
N ASN A 61 9.49 1.42 -2.45
CA ASN A 61 10.48 1.98 -1.52
C ASN A 61 11.94 1.70 -1.90
N GLY A 62 12.17 1.11 -3.08
CA GLY A 62 13.51 0.78 -3.59
C GLY A 62 14.18 -0.42 -2.91
N MET A 63 13.51 -1.11 -1.98
CA MET A 63 14.05 -2.31 -1.37
C MET A 63 14.01 -3.49 -2.36
N PRO A 64 15.10 -4.28 -2.47
CA PRO A 64 15.14 -5.40 -3.39
C PRO A 64 14.32 -6.60 -2.92
N GLY A 65 13.88 -7.42 -3.84
CA GLY A 65 13.19 -8.69 -3.56
C GLY A 65 11.80 -8.49 -2.97
N ALA A 66 11.58 -9.01 -1.76
CA ALA A 66 10.33 -8.89 -1.01
C ALA A 66 10.44 -7.71 -0.01
N PRO A 67 10.01 -6.49 -0.37
CA PRO A 67 10.30 -5.26 0.37
C PRO A 67 9.69 -5.24 1.77
N PHE A 68 8.66 -6.05 2.01
CA PHE A 68 7.96 -6.17 3.29
C PHE A 68 8.70 -7.02 4.34
N MET A 69 9.75 -7.78 3.97
CA MET A 69 10.50 -8.62 4.91
C MET A 69 11.44 -7.79 5.79
N ARG A 70 12.14 -6.83 5.19
CA ARG A 70 13.12 -5.96 5.87
C ARG A 70 12.56 -4.55 5.99
N GLY A 71 12.13 -4.19 7.19
CA GLY A 71 11.44 -2.94 7.44
C GLY A 71 12.02 -2.13 8.60
N PHE A 72 11.24 -1.17 9.06
CA PHE A 72 11.65 -0.23 10.09
C PHE A 72 11.71 -0.82 11.51
N ASN A 73 11.11 -2.00 11.76
CA ASN A 73 11.08 -2.64 13.06
C ASN A 73 12.43 -3.21 13.53
N ASN A 74 13.33 -3.46 12.58
CA ASN A 74 14.60 -4.13 12.86
C ASN A 74 15.80 -3.18 12.63
N PRO A 75 16.56 -2.82 13.69
CA PRO A 75 17.71 -1.93 13.58
C PRO A 75 18.80 -2.43 12.62
N ALA A 76 18.90 -3.74 12.41
CA ALA A 76 19.88 -4.33 11.49
C ALA A 76 19.65 -3.90 10.03
N TYR A 77 18.40 -3.59 9.65
CA TYR A 77 18.04 -3.20 8.29
C TYR A 77 17.74 -1.71 8.14
N GLN A 78 17.58 -0.97 9.25
CA GLN A 78 17.12 0.43 9.20
C GLN A 78 17.99 1.33 8.34
N ALA A 79 19.32 1.16 8.37
CA ALA A 79 20.19 2.03 7.58
C ALA A 79 19.92 1.91 6.08
N GLU A 80 19.77 0.69 5.55
CA GLU A 80 19.44 0.45 4.15
C GLU A 80 18.01 0.92 3.82
N VAL A 81 17.01 0.59 4.65
CA VAL A 81 15.63 0.99 4.45
C VAL A 81 15.49 2.52 4.42
N ILE A 82 16.14 3.23 5.34
CA ILE A 82 16.18 4.70 5.40
C ILE A 82 16.82 5.27 4.14
N GLU A 83 18.00 4.76 3.74
CA GLU A 83 18.71 5.25 2.55
C GLU A 83 17.88 5.09 1.29
N ARG A 84 17.31 3.90 1.05
CA ARG A 84 16.52 3.60 -0.15
C ARG A 84 15.22 4.40 -0.17
N THR A 85 14.48 4.41 0.93
CA THR A 85 13.24 5.20 1.04
C THR A 85 13.52 6.70 0.82
N THR A 86 14.63 7.23 1.33
CA THR A 86 15.03 8.64 1.13
C THR A 86 15.32 8.93 -0.34
N LYS A 87 16.01 8.05 -1.05
CA LYS A 87 16.26 8.18 -2.51
C LYS A 87 14.94 8.19 -3.29
N THR A 88 14.00 7.32 -2.94
CA THR A 88 12.67 7.32 -3.58
C THR A 88 11.89 8.59 -3.26
N ILE A 89 11.94 9.11 -2.02
CA ILE A 89 11.33 10.39 -1.65
C ILE A 89 11.88 11.53 -2.53
N ASP A 90 13.21 11.57 -2.76
CA ASP A 90 13.83 12.57 -3.62
C ASP A 90 13.34 12.47 -5.06
N ALA A 91 13.30 11.27 -5.63
CA ALA A 91 12.77 11.02 -6.97
C ALA A 91 11.26 11.36 -7.07
N CYS A 92 10.47 11.01 -6.06
CA CYS A 92 9.05 11.39 -5.98
C CYS A 92 8.88 12.90 -6.03
N ALA A 93 9.66 13.65 -5.24
CA ALA A 93 9.61 15.11 -5.22
C ALA A 93 10.01 15.73 -6.57
N GLU A 94 11.07 15.22 -7.21
CA GLU A 94 11.54 15.66 -8.53
C GLU A 94 10.48 15.46 -9.61
N HIS A 95 9.77 14.34 -9.56
CA HIS A 95 8.75 14.00 -10.55
C HIS A 95 7.32 14.39 -10.15
N GLY A 96 7.10 14.96 -8.95
CA GLY A 96 5.77 15.36 -8.46
C GLY A 96 4.89 14.17 -8.08
N MET A 97 5.48 13.04 -7.64
CA MET A 97 4.76 11.89 -7.12
C MET A 97 4.47 12.06 -5.63
N PRO A 98 3.25 11.75 -5.14
CA PRO A 98 2.82 12.18 -3.81
C PRO A 98 3.30 11.33 -2.64
N ALA A 99 3.60 10.05 -2.86
CA ALA A 99 3.87 9.14 -1.75
C ALA A 99 4.80 7.97 -2.11
N VAL A 100 5.37 7.37 -1.06
CA VAL A 100 6.18 6.16 -1.09
C VAL A 100 5.66 5.16 -0.07
N ILE A 101 5.64 3.86 -0.41
CA ILE A 101 5.26 2.79 0.50
C ILE A 101 6.38 2.50 1.52
N ALA A 102 5.99 2.05 2.71
CA ALA A 102 6.90 1.58 3.75
C ALA A 102 6.32 0.38 4.48
N PHE A 103 7.18 -0.42 5.13
CA PHE A 103 6.80 -1.63 5.83
C PHE A 103 7.39 -1.67 7.23
N THR A 104 6.69 -2.32 8.17
CA THR A 104 7.26 -2.60 9.50
C THR A 104 8.40 -3.60 9.41
N GLY A 105 8.23 -4.67 8.64
CA GLY A 105 9.18 -5.75 8.52
C GLY A 105 8.69 -7.05 9.21
N TYR A 106 9.41 -8.13 8.98
CA TYR A 106 9.16 -9.39 9.69
C TYR A 106 9.62 -9.28 11.15
N LYS A 107 8.95 -10.03 12.03
CA LYS A 107 9.24 -10.04 13.47
C LYS A 107 10.54 -10.76 13.83
N TRP A 108 11.15 -11.47 12.90
CA TRP A 108 12.37 -12.23 13.17
C TRP A 108 13.60 -11.32 13.12
N ARG A 109 14.60 -11.63 13.98
CA ARG A 109 15.86 -10.86 14.04
C ARG A 109 16.67 -10.99 12.76
N ASP A 110 16.61 -12.14 12.10
CA ASP A 110 16.99 -12.30 10.69
C ASP A 110 15.72 -12.55 9.87
N ALA A 111 15.42 -11.67 8.94
CA ALA A 111 14.19 -11.73 8.15
C ALA A 111 14.07 -13.01 7.31
N ASP A 112 15.18 -13.68 7.03
CA ASP A 112 15.23 -14.90 6.24
C ASP A 112 15.23 -16.19 7.11
N ASP A 113 15.37 -16.06 8.45
CA ASP A 113 15.39 -17.20 9.39
C ASP A 113 14.34 -17.05 10.51
N PRO A 114 13.21 -17.77 10.42
CA PRO A 114 12.19 -17.77 11.48
C PRO A 114 12.69 -18.26 12.85
N ASN A 115 13.84 -18.92 12.93
CA ASN A 115 14.43 -19.43 14.15
C ASN A 115 15.45 -18.48 14.80
N SER A 116 15.70 -17.33 14.20
CA SER A 116 16.71 -16.35 14.67
C SER A 116 16.28 -15.59 15.95
N GLY A 117 15.09 -15.87 16.48
CA GLY A 117 14.46 -15.16 17.59
C GLY A 117 13.59 -14.01 17.11
N GLU A 118 12.70 -13.55 18.01
CA GLU A 118 11.70 -12.54 17.66
C GLU A 118 12.05 -11.15 18.24
N ILE A 119 11.64 -10.12 17.52
CA ILE A 119 11.55 -8.73 17.97
C ILE A 119 10.15 -8.58 18.57
N SER A 120 10.05 -8.18 19.84
CA SER A 120 8.74 -7.97 20.49
C SER A 120 7.95 -6.86 19.79
N LEU A 121 6.62 -6.85 19.95
CA LEU A 121 5.77 -5.79 19.39
C LEU A 121 6.18 -4.40 19.92
N GLU A 122 6.53 -4.28 21.19
CA GLU A 122 6.99 -3.03 21.79
C GLU A 122 8.32 -2.58 21.19
N GLU A 123 9.33 -3.46 21.18
CA GLU A 123 10.65 -3.19 20.55
C GLU A 123 10.50 -2.79 19.08
N GLY A 124 9.67 -3.53 18.32
CA GLY A 124 9.44 -3.25 16.91
C GLY A 124 8.74 -1.93 16.67
N ALA A 125 7.73 -1.59 17.49
CA ALA A 125 7.06 -0.28 17.41
C ALA A 125 8.03 0.87 17.69
N ASP A 126 8.86 0.75 18.74
CA ASP A 126 9.85 1.77 19.11
C ASP A 126 10.88 1.97 17.99
N ASN A 127 11.35 0.87 17.41
CA ASN A 127 12.28 0.90 16.29
C ASN A 127 11.64 1.54 15.04
N CYS A 128 10.39 1.19 14.70
CA CYS A 128 9.65 1.82 13.60
C CYS A 128 9.51 3.33 13.82
N VAL A 129 9.10 3.76 15.00
CA VAL A 129 8.97 5.18 15.35
C VAL A 129 10.30 5.91 15.21
N LYS A 130 11.39 5.32 15.71
CA LYS A 130 12.74 5.90 15.61
C LYS A 130 13.19 6.04 14.15
N GLY A 131 13.07 4.97 13.35
CA GLY A 131 13.50 4.97 11.95
C GLY A 131 12.67 5.92 11.08
N LEU A 132 11.34 5.93 11.25
CA LEU A 132 10.46 6.83 10.51
C LEU A 132 10.68 8.29 10.90
N LYS A 133 10.91 8.62 12.18
CA LYS A 133 11.28 9.98 12.61
C LYS A 133 12.58 10.48 11.97
N ALA A 134 13.53 9.59 11.70
CA ALA A 134 14.80 9.97 11.07
C ALA A 134 14.63 10.53 9.65
N ILE A 135 13.57 10.11 8.93
CA ILE A 135 13.28 10.57 7.55
C ILE A 135 12.05 11.47 7.44
N ALA A 136 11.27 11.62 8.51
CA ALA A 136 10.02 12.38 8.49
C ALA A 136 10.24 13.85 8.09
N ALA A 137 11.22 14.53 8.68
CA ALA A 137 11.52 15.92 8.35
C ALA A 137 11.95 16.10 6.87
N HIS A 138 12.66 15.12 6.31
CA HIS A 138 13.01 15.11 4.88
C HIS A 138 11.75 14.96 4.01
N ALA A 139 10.88 14.01 4.34
CA ALA A 139 9.61 13.80 3.64
C ALA A 139 8.71 15.05 3.70
N GLU A 140 8.65 15.73 4.86
CA GLU A 140 7.93 17.00 5.03
C GLU A 140 8.48 18.09 4.11
N LYS A 141 9.81 18.29 4.09
CA LYS A 141 10.48 19.26 3.22
C LYS A 141 10.22 18.98 1.74
N LYS A 142 10.17 17.72 1.35
CA LYS A 142 9.94 17.28 -0.05
C LYS A 142 8.46 17.25 -0.43
N GLY A 143 7.55 17.33 0.55
CA GLY A 143 6.12 17.23 0.31
C GLY A 143 5.64 15.82 -0.04
N VAL A 144 6.45 14.78 0.21
CA VAL A 144 6.15 13.38 -0.10
C VAL A 144 5.67 12.65 1.16
N THR A 145 4.64 11.82 1.04
CA THR A 145 4.08 11.07 2.17
C THR A 145 4.67 9.65 2.20
N ILE A 146 5.08 9.20 3.39
CA ILE A 146 5.48 7.82 3.64
C ILE A 146 4.24 7.08 4.14
N CYS A 147 3.79 6.05 3.42
CA CYS A 147 2.63 5.26 3.77
C CYS A 147 3.06 3.89 4.32
N LEU A 148 2.95 3.71 5.63
CA LEU A 148 3.29 2.46 6.33
C LEU A 148 2.15 1.46 6.17
N GLU A 149 2.42 0.31 5.59
CA GLU A 149 1.40 -0.69 5.27
C GLU A 149 1.18 -1.69 6.41
N HIS A 150 -0.10 -1.95 6.67
CA HIS A 150 -0.61 -3.08 7.45
C HIS A 150 -0.83 -4.28 6.51
N LEU A 151 -0.31 -5.47 6.87
CA LEU A 151 -0.44 -6.68 6.06
C LEU A 151 -1.03 -7.83 6.90
N ASN A 152 -1.74 -8.77 6.27
CA ASN A 152 -2.21 -9.97 6.96
C ASN A 152 -1.13 -11.04 7.06
N THR A 153 -1.18 -11.83 8.14
CA THR A 153 -0.32 -12.99 8.41
C THR A 153 -1.04 -14.32 8.30
N ARG A 154 -2.35 -14.31 7.98
CA ARG A 154 -3.20 -15.52 8.00
C ARG A 154 -3.20 -16.30 6.70
N ASP A 155 -3.16 -15.64 5.54
CA ASP A 155 -3.18 -16.31 4.25
C ASP A 155 -1.76 -16.62 3.75
N GLY A 156 -1.21 -17.76 4.14
CA GLY A 156 0.10 -18.25 3.67
C GLY A 156 0.04 -19.07 2.37
N SER A 157 -1.09 -19.09 1.67
CA SER A 157 -1.27 -19.94 0.48
C SER A 157 -0.49 -19.47 -0.75
N HIS A 158 -0.08 -18.21 -0.78
CA HIS A 158 0.70 -17.61 -1.85
C HIS A 158 1.50 -16.42 -1.30
N PRO A 159 2.75 -16.19 -1.74
CA PRO A 159 3.64 -15.14 -1.23
C PRO A 159 3.07 -13.72 -1.24
N MET A 160 2.08 -13.46 -2.12
CA MET A 160 1.47 -12.14 -2.27
C MET A 160 0.03 -12.06 -1.73
N LYS A 161 -0.50 -13.11 -1.07
CA LYS A 161 -1.84 -13.08 -0.47
C LYS A 161 -1.82 -12.74 1.01
N GLY A 162 -0.77 -13.11 1.69
CA GLY A 162 -0.50 -12.79 3.08
C GLY A 162 0.96 -13.10 3.40
N HIS A 163 1.43 -12.59 4.55
CA HIS A 163 2.85 -12.54 4.87
C HIS A 163 3.09 -13.09 6.28
N PRO A 164 3.05 -14.44 6.49
CA PRO A 164 3.34 -15.04 7.79
C PRO A 164 4.70 -14.56 8.32
N GLY A 165 4.69 -13.99 9.54
CA GLY A 165 5.88 -13.39 10.15
C GLY A 165 5.95 -11.87 10.05
N TYR A 166 5.10 -11.21 9.27
CA TYR A 166 5.03 -9.74 9.24
C TYR A 166 4.58 -9.20 10.61
N GLN A 167 5.27 -8.17 11.13
CA GLN A 167 5.00 -7.68 12.48
C GLN A 167 3.81 -6.70 12.54
N GLY A 168 3.59 -5.96 11.46
CA GLY A 168 2.49 -4.99 11.37
C GLY A 168 1.17 -5.60 10.91
N ASP A 169 0.73 -6.69 11.54
CA ASP A 169 -0.47 -7.43 11.16
C ASP A 169 -1.74 -7.04 11.94
N ASP A 170 -1.63 -6.06 12.81
CA ASP A 170 -2.74 -5.41 13.50
C ASP A 170 -2.85 -3.95 13.10
N ILE A 171 -4.03 -3.51 12.62
CA ILE A 171 -4.23 -2.15 12.10
C ILE A 171 -4.03 -1.09 13.17
N ASP A 172 -4.43 -1.36 14.42
CA ASP A 172 -4.28 -0.42 15.53
C ASP A 172 -2.80 -0.24 15.91
N TYR A 173 -2.01 -1.33 15.81
CA TYR A 173 -0.56 -1.29 16.02
C TYR A 173 0.11 -0.37 15.01
N VAL A 174 -0.19 -0.51 13.71
CA VAL A 174 0.41 0.32 12.66
C VAL A 174 -0.07 1.78 12.73
N ALA A 175 -1.36 2.00 12.98
CA ALA A 175 -1.91 3.33 13.18
C ALA A 175 -1.27 4.05 14.40
N ASN A 176 -1.02 3.32 15.49
CA ASN A 176 -0.32 3.86 16.67
C ASN A 176 1.12 4.26 16.34
N ILE A 177 1.87 3.46 15.56
CA ILE A 177 3.22 3.85 15.09
C ILE A 177 3.15 5.18 14.35
N CYS A 178 2.24 5.34 13.39
CA CYS A 178 2.07 6.59 12.64
C CYS A 178 1.77 7.79 13.58
N ARG A 179 0.86 7.62 14.57
CA ARG A 179 0.53 8.66 15.55
C ARG A 179 1.73 9.03 16.43
N ARG A 180 2.51 8.04 16.88
CA ARG A 180 3.72 8.25 17.71
C ARG A 180 4.85 8.94 16.93
N VAL A 181 4.95 8.73 15.61
CA VAL A 181 5.88 9.52 14.78
C VAL A 181 5.47 10.98 14.77
N GLY A 182 4.18 11.29 14.67
CA GLY A 182 3.61 12.62 14.78
C GLY A 182 3.85 13.53 13.57
N SER A 183 4.31 12.98 12.44
CA SER A 183 4.53 13.74 11.21
C SER A 183 3.28 13.72 10.32
N PRO A 184 2.91 14.85 9.69
CA PRO A 184 1.83 14.88 8.71
C PRO A 184 2.17 14.08 7.43
N ARG A 185 3.46 13.70 7.25
CA ARG A 185 3.97 12.96 6.11
C ARG A 185 4.31 11.49 6.42
N VAL A 186 3.95 10.99 7.60
CA VAL A 186 4.00 9.56 7.92
C VAL A 186 2.59 9.11 8.22
N LYS A 187 2.05 8.30 7.34
CA LYS A 187 0.66 7.90 7.31
C LYS A 187 0.52 6.38 7.17
N LEU A 188 -0.68 5.90 7.39
CA LEU A 188 -1.10 4.52 7.23
C LEU A 188 -1.52 4.27 5.78
N LEU A 189 -1.05 3.18 5.19
CA LEU A 189 -1.72 2.56 4.06
C LEU A 189 -2.78 1.60 4.62
N PHE A 190 -4.04 1.92 4.35
CA PHE A 190 -5.20 1.13 4.78
C PHE A 190 -5.61 0.19 3.65
N ASP A 191 -5.08 -1.03 3.62
CA ASP A 191 -5.52 -2.06 2.69
C ASP A 191 -6.77 -2.77 3.24
N ILE A 192 -7.89 -2.57 2.56
CA ILE A 192 -9.20 -3.12 2.96
C ILE A 192 -9.18 -4.65 3.03
N TYR A 193 -8.45 -5.31 2.11
CA TYR A 193 -8.31 -6.77 2.13
C TYR A 193 -7.57 -7.25 3.38
N HIS A 194 -6.41 -6.68 3.68
CA HIS A 194 -5.63 -7.07 4.85
C HIS A 194 -6.38 -6.78 6.15
N VAL A 195 -7.06 -5.64 6.24
CA VAL A 195 -7.91 -5.30 7.41
C VAL A 195 -9.06 -6.31 7.55
N GLN A 196 -9.73 -6.69 6.46
CA GLN A 196 -10.81 -7.68 6.51
C GLN A 196 -10.30 -9.03 7.04
N VAL A 197 -9.15 -9.50 6.55
CA VAL A 197 -8.56 -10.78 6.95
C VAL A 197 -8.19 -10.80 8.43
N MET A 198 -7.59 -9.72 8.95
CA MET A 198 -7.05 -9.68 10.32
C MET A 198 -8.07 -9.23 11.36
N ASN A 199 -8.75 -8.12 11.11
CA ASN A 199 -9.55 -7.41 12.10
C ASN A 199 -11.05 -7.42 11.76
N GLY A 200 -11.43 -7.39 10.47
CA GLY A 200 -12.80 -7.13 10.06
C GLY A 200 -13.25 -5.70 10.42
N ASP A 201 -14.57 -5.47 10.51
CA ASP A 201 -15.17 -4.19 10.94
C ASP A 201 -14.64 -2.95 10.19
N VAL A 202 -14.42 -3.12 8.87
CA VAL A 202 -13.70 -2.19 8.00
C VAL A 202 -14.22 -0.74 8.10
N ILE A 203 -15.56 -0.55 8.11
CA ILE A 203 -16.16 0.80 8.13
C ILE A 203 -15.84 1.54 9.43
N ARG A 204 -15.87 0.86 10.58
CA ARG A 204 -15.50 1.44 11.87
C ARG A 204 -14.00 1.73 11.92
N ARG A 205 -13.16 0.80 11.44
CA ARG A 205 -11.71 0.98 11.37
C ARG A 205 -11.28 2.17 10.52
N LEU A 206 -11.99 2.43 9.40
CA LEU A 206 -11.78 3.65 8.61
C LEU A 206 -12.04 4.92 9.43
N GLU A 207 -13.13 4.95 10.23
CA GLU A 207 -13.42 6.09 11.11
C GLU A 207 -12.35 6.27 12.20
N GLU A 208 -11.93 5.18 12.83
CA GLU A 208 -10.94 5.19 13.92
C GLU A 208 -9.53 5.59 13.43
N CYS A 209 -9.18 5.28 12.18
CA CYS A 209 -7.88 5.58 11.60
C CYS A 209 -7.85 6.84 10.71
N LYS A 210 -8.97 7.56 10.56
CA LYS A 210 -9.11 8.68 9.60
C LYS A 210 -8.03 9.76 9.72
N ASP A 211 -7.50 9.99 10.90
CA ASP A 211 -6.45 10.98 11.19
C ASP A 211 -5.09 10.60 10.59
N VAL A 212 -4.86 9.30 10.38
CA VAL A 212 -3.59 8.78 9.89
C VAL A 212 -3.65 8.13 8.52
N ILE A 213 -4.80 7.92 7.90
CA ILE A 213 -4.89 7.32 6.55
C ILE A 213 -4.24 8.24 5.51
N GLY A 214 -3.25 7.70 4.77
CA GLY A 214 -2.58 8.37 3.65
C GLY A 214 -2.87 7.74 2.30
N HIS A 215 -3.12 6.43 2.28
CA HIS A 215 -3.43 5.68 1.07
C HIS A 215 -4.40 4.52 1.35
N ILE A 216 -5.11 4.04 0.33
CA ILE A 216 -6.10 2.96 0.46
C ILE A 216 -5.92 1.95 -0.67
N HIS A 217 -5.91 0.64 -0.32
CA HIS A 217 -5.95 -0.45 -1.27
C HIS A 217 -7.22 -1.28 -1.18
N THR A 218 -7.56 -1.98 -2.28
CA THR A 218 -8.70 -2.88 -2.39
C THR A 218 -8.31 -4.19 -3.04
N ALA A 219 -8.79 -5.31 -2.48
CA ALA A 219 -8.83 -6.62 -3.12
C ALA A 219 -9.96 -7.46 -2.53
N GLY A 220 -10.46 -8.45 -3.26
CA GLY A 220 -11.49 -9.36 -2.76
C GLY A 220 -10.96 -10.33 -1.71
N ASN A 221 -11.74 -10.60 -0.67
CA ASN A 221 -11.46 -11.61 0.34
C ASN A 221 -12.55 -12.71 0.30
N PRO A 222 -12.20 -14.00 0.25
CA PRO A 222 -10.83 -14.55 0.37
C PRO A 222 -10.01 -14.45 -0.91
N GLY A 223 -8.70 -14.59 -0.76
CA GLY A 223 -7.76 -14.91 -1.84
C GLY A 223 -7.12 -13.73 -2.57
N ARG A 224 -7.34 -12.48 -2.13
CA ARG A 224 -6.79 -11.26 -2.76
C ARG A 224 -7.12 -11.17 -4.26
N ALA A 225 -8.32 -11.64 -4.63
CA ALA A 225 -8.80 -11.77 -6.00
C ALA A 225 -9.71 -10.59 -6.40
N GLU A 226 -10.47 -10.76 -7.49
CA GLU A 226 -11.40 -9.77 -8.00
C GLU A 226 -12.44 -9.31 -6.95
N LEU A 227 -12.95 -8.09 -7.15
CA LEU A 227 -14.03 -7.53 -6.34
C LEU A 227 -15.41 -7.94 -6.91
N ASP A 228 -15.64 -9.23 -7.04
CA ASP A 228 -16.88 -9.78 -7.62
C ASP A 228 -17.79 -10.42 -6.55
N ASP A 229 -18.81 -11.16 -6.99
CA ASP A 229 -19.80 -11.78 -6.09
C ASP A 229 -19.26 -13.03 -5.33
N ASN A 230 -18.02 -13.46 -5.63
CA ASN A 230 -17.38 -14.60 -4.97
C ASN A 230 -16.54 -14.21 -3.74
N GLN A 231 -16.60 -12.93 -3.31
CA GLN A 231 -15.86 -12.40 -2.19
C GLN A 231 -16.81 -11.73 -1.17
N GLU A 232 -16.35 -11.54 0.08
CA GLU A 232 -17.22 -11.18 1.21
C GLU A 232 -17.30 -9.67 1.53
N ILE A 233 -16.46 -8.83 0.89
CA ILE A 233 -16.36 -7.40 1.22
C ILE A 233 -17.42 -6.62 0.44
N ASN A 234 -18.27 -5.89 1.16
CA ASN A 234 -19.24 -5.01 0.52
C ASN A 234 -18.63 -3.61 0.26
N PHE A 235 -18.01 -3.43 -0.92
CA PHE A 235 -17.26 -2.22 -1.27
C PHE A 235 -18.10 -0.93 -1.36
N PRO A 236 -19.30 -0.88 -1.93
CA PRO A 236 -20.02 0.38 -2.09
C PRO A 236 -20.25 1.18 -0.79
N PRO A 237 -20.70 0.60 0.34
CA PRO A 237 -20.80 1.34 1.60
C PRO A 237 -19.44 1.75 2.18
N ILE A 238 -18.38 0.95 1.96
CA ILE A 238 -17.01 1.29 2.36
C ILE A 238 -16.54 2.52 1.59
N MET A 239 -16.71 2.55 0.26
CA MET A 239 -16.34 3.70 -0.57
C MET A 239 -17.14 4.96 -0.20
N ARG A 240 -18.44 4.85 0.05
CA ARG A 240 -19.21 5.99 0.57
C ARG A 240 -18.67 6.51 1.91
N LYS A 241 -18.24 5.62 2.80
CA LYS A 241 -17.59 6.02 4.07
C LYS A 241 -16.29 6.78 3.81
N ILE A 242 -15.45 6.31 2.91
CA ILE A 242 -14.20 6.98 2.52
C ILE A 242 -14.48 8.41 2.02
N VAL A 243 -15.50 8.58 1.16
CA VAL A 243 -15.93 9.90 0.69
C VAL A 243 -16.44 10.78 1.83
N GLN A 244 -17.27 10.23 2.73
CA GLN A 244 -17.82 10.95 3.90
C GLN A 244 -16.73 11.42 4.87
N LEU A 245 -15.63 10.68 4.99
CA LEU A 245 -14.47 11.06 5.81
C LEU A 245 -13.62 12.16 5.16
N GLY A 246 -13.97 12.58 3.94
CA GLY A 246 -13.26 13.65 3.23
C GLY A 246 -11.92 13.20 2.62
N TYR A 247 -11.67 11.90 2.48
CA TYR A 247 -10.47 11.39 1.84
C TYR A 247 -10.40 11.85 0.38
N LYS A 248 -9.23 12.38 -0.03
CA LYS A 248 -8.99 12.93 -1.38
C LYS A 248 -7.81 12.29 -2.09
N GLY A 249 -7.18 11.30 -1.47
CA GLY A 249 -6.12 10.50 -2.07
C GLY A 249 -6.65 9.50 -3.10
N TRP A 250 -5.80 8.55 -3.45
CA TRP A 250 -6.16 7.49 -4.39
C TRP A 250 -6.60 6.22 -3.68
N VAL A 251 -7.44 5.44 -4.37
CA VAL A 251 -7.80 4.07 -4.01
C VAL A 251 -7.18 3.15 -5.06
N GLY A 252 -6.17 2.39 -4.65
CA GLY A 252 -5.43 1.45 -5.50
C GLY A 252 -6.12 0.09 -5.57
N HIS A 253 -6.37 -0.41 -6.77
CA HIS A 253 -6.88 -1.75 -7.00
C HIS A 253 -5.73 -2.75 -7.03
N GLU A 254 -5.54 -3.47 -5.91
CA GLU A 254 -4.41 -4.38 -5.66
C GLU A 254 -4.87 -5.84 -5.53
N PHE A 255 -5.61 -6.31 -6.50
CA PHE A 255 -6.04 -7.70 -6.55
C PHE A 255 -5.26 -8.52 -7.59
N ILE A 256 -5.11 -9.82 -7.33
CA ILE A 256 -4.46 -10.78 -8.23
C ILE A 256 -5.51 -11.34 -9.17
N PRO A 257 -5.45 -11.06 -10.49
CA PRO A 257 -6.44 -11.57 -11.44
C PRO A 257 -6.48 -13.10 -11.48
N THR A 258 -7.67 -13.66 -11.37
CA THR A 258 -7.94 -15.11 -11.53
C THR A 258 -8.61 -15.44 -12.87
N ARG A 259 -9.05 -14.41 -13.60
CA ARG A 259 -9.72 -14.47 -14.90
C ARG A 259 -9.26 -13.30 -15.78
N ASP A 260 -9.99 -12.94 -16.82
CA ASP A 260 -9.67 -11.80 -17.67
C ASP A 260 -9.47 -10.52 -16.83
N ALA A 261 -8.22 -10.06 -16.80
CA ALA A 261 -7.79 -8.96 -15.96
C ALA A 261 -8.51 -7.63 -16.27
N LEU A 262 -8.79 -7.36 -17.54
CA LEU A 262 -9.50 -6.14 -17.95
C LEU A 262 -10.95 -6.14 -17.46
N THR A 263 -11.63 -7.27 -17.54
CA THR A 263 -13.00 -7.43 -17.03
C THR A 263 -13.03 -7.26 -15.52
N GLY A 264 -12.07 -7.86 -14.79
CA GLY A 264 -11.94 -7.70 -13.34
C GLY A 264 -11.71 -6.24 -12.93
N LEU A 265 -10.82 -5.53 -13.62
CA LEU A 265 -10.57 -4.11 -13.39
C LEU A 265 -11.78 -3.22 -13.67
N LYS A 266 -12.48 -3.43 -14.78
CA LYS A 266 -13.72 -2.69 -15.09
C LYS A 266 -14.75 -2.85 -13.98
N GLN A 267 -14.91 -4.07 -13.47
CA GLN A 267 -15.81 -4.36 -12.37
C GLN A 267 -15.37 -3.67 -11.08
N ALA A 268 -14.08 -3.75 -10.72
CA ALA A 268 -13.56 -3.13 -9.51
C ALA A 268 -13.72 -1.61 -9.51
N VAL A 269 -13.34 -0.94 -10.61
CA VAL A 269 -13.52 0.51 -10.76
C VAL A 269 -15.01 0.89 -10.69
N SER A 270 -15.88 0.18 -11.41
CA SER A 270 -17.32 0.45 -11.40
C SER A 270 -17.96 0.27 -10.01
N LEU A 271 -17.57 -0.78 -9.28
CA LEU A 271 -18.09 -1.08 -7.95
C LEU A 271 -17.65 -0.03 -6.91
N CYS A 272 -16.45 0.50 -7.06
CA CYS A 272 -15.86 1.48 -6.15
C CYS A 272 -16.18 2.95 -6.53
N ASP A 273 -16.75 3.22 -7.68
CA ASP A 273 -17.14 4.56 -8.15
C ASP A 273 -18.51 4.95 -7.58
N VAL A 274 -18.55 5.59 -6.40
CA VAL A 274 -19.77 5.90 -5.62
C VAL A 274 -20.19 7.36 -5.69
#